data_c7ea8db5920148b6b52082ab0dbd0616
#
_entry.id   c7ea8db5920148b6b52082ab0dbd0616
#
_cell.length_a   1.000
_cell.length_b   1.000
_cell.length_c   1.000
_cell.angle_alpha   90.00
_cell.angle_beta   90.00
_cell.angle_gamma   90.00
#
_symmetry.space_group_name_H-M   'P 1'
#
loop_
_entity.id
_entity.type
_entity.pdbx_description
1 polymer ?
#
loop_
_entity_poly.entity_id
_entity_poly.type
_entity_poly.pdbx_seq_one_letter_code
_entity_poly.pdbx_strand_id
1 'polypeptide(L)'
;MTPRNKTIILWLVFLLGLLFHTDLGLMPLFHGLSVTASQAQSMADIAPVMWLMLGFFVPPIVAIIATSFTNSQSYRKFHFGFTILYTVLNFAHLIADLMVQPIIWYQIALMAMLLAIGLLLNWVSFQWLKA
;
A
#
# COMPACT_ATOMS: atom_id res chain seq x y z
N MET A 1 22.37 -1.81 -9.37
CA MET A 1 21.57 -1.68 -8.14
C MET A 1 21.25 -3.07 -7.62
N THR A 2 21.50 -3.32 -6.34
CA THR A 2 21.25 -4.61 -5.71
C THR A 2 19.74 -4.88 -5.54
N PRO A 3 19.30 -6.15 -5.48
CA PRO A 3 17.90 -6.46 -5.16
C PRO A 3 17.41 -5.82 -3.86
N ARG A 4 18.26 -5.76 -2.84
CA ARG A 4 17.96 -5.08 -1.57
C ARG A 4 17.61 -3.60 -1.77
N ASN A 5 18.41 -2.87 -2.53
CA ASN A 5 18.16 -1.45 -2.80
C ASN A 5 16.90 -1.25 -3.65
N LYS A 6 16.67 -2.11 -4.64
CA LYS A 6 15.43 -2.10 -5.44
C LYS A 6 14.21 -2.30 -4.56
N THR A 7 14.29 -3.21 -3.58
CA THR A 7 13.20 -3.45 -2.62
C THR A 7 12.86 -2.19 -1.84
N ILE A 8 13.87 -1.46 -1.33
CA ILE A 8 13.65 -0.21 -0.60
C ILE A 8 12.95 0.82 -1.49
N ILE A 9 13.42 1.00 -2.71
CA ILE A 9 12.83 1.96 -3.66
C ILE A 9 11.40 1.58 -4.00
N LEU A 10 11.13 0.30 -4.26
CA LEU A 10 9.78 -0.15 -4.61
C LEU A 10 8.80 0.04 -3.45
N TRP A 11 9.24 -0.18 -2.20
CA TRP A 11 8.40 0.14 -1.03
C TRP A 11 8.12 1.63 -0.91
N LEU A 12 9.12 2.49 -1.16
CA LEU A 12 8.91 3.94 -1.15
C LEU A 12 7.91 4.38 -2.22
N VAL A 13 8.04 3.86 -3.44
CA VAL A 13 7.11 4.15 -4.54
C VAL A 13 5.71 3.65 -4.22
N PHE A 14 5.60 2.45 -3.62
CA PHE A 14 4.33 1.89 -3.17
C PHE A 14 3.66 2.80 -2.14
N LEU A 15 4.40 3.26 -1.13
CA LEU A 15 3.87 4.16 -0.09
C LEU A 15 3.45 5.51 -0.66
N LEU A 16 4.21 6.06 -1.62
CA LEU A 16 3.82 7.29 -2.33
C LEU A 16 2.50 7.09 -3.08
N GLY A 17 2.34 5.94 -3.74
CA GLY A 17 1.10 5.62 -4.44
C GLY A 17 -0.09 5.46 -3.49
N LEU A 18 0.11 4.83 -2.33
CA LEU A 18 -0.93 4.73 -1.29
C LEU A 18 -1.33 6.11 -0.76
N LEU A 19 -0.35 6.96 -0.48
CA LEU A 19 -0.59 8.32 -0.03
C LEU A 19 -1.37 9.12 -1.09
N PHE A 20 -0.97 9.00 -2.35
CA PHE A 20 -1.63 9.67 -3.46
C PHE A 20 -3.06 9.14 -3.68
N HIS A 21 -3.30 7.86 -3.45
CA HIS A 21 -4.66 7.29 -3.48
C HIS A 21 -5.59 8.00 -2.48
N THR A 22 -5.09 8.27 -1.28
CA THR A 22 -5.81 9.05 -0.27
C THR A 22 -6.03 10.49 -0.73
N ASP A 23 -5.00 11.13 -1.28
CA ASP A 23 -5.08 12.51 -1.80
C ASP A 23 -6.10 12.63 -2.92
N LEU A 24 -6.13 11.68 -3.86
CA LEU A 24 -7.14 11.65 -4.92
C LEU A 24 -8.56 11.54 -4.35
N GLY A 25 -8.73 10.78 -3.26
CA GLY A 25 -10.02 10.68 -2.58
C GLY A 25 -10.47 11.99 -1.94
N LEU A 26 -9.53 12.86 -1.58
CA LEU A 26 -9.81 14.18 -0.99
C LEU A 26 -9.97 15.29 -2.03
N MET A 27 -9.50 15.09 -3.27
CA MET A 27 -9.53 16.11 -4.33
C MET A 27 -10.92 16.74 -4.59
N PRO A 28 -12.04 16.00 -4.52
CA PRO A 28 -13.35 16.61 -4.72
C PRO A 28 -13.64 17.77 -3.76
N LEU A 29 -13.06 17.78 -2.55
CA LEU A 29 -13.20 18.87 -1.58
C LEU A 29 -12.71 20.22 -2.14
N PHE A 30 -11.66 20.22 -2.96
CA PHE A 30 -11.11 21.43 -3.58
C PHE A 30 -12.05 22.02 -4.62
N HIS A 31 -13.05 21.28 -5.04
CA HIS A 31 -14.05 21.68 -6.03
C HIS A 31 -15.45 21.82 -5.43
N GLY A 32 -15.54 21.92 -4.10
CA GLY A 32 -16.80 22.12 -3.40
C GLY A 32 -17.69 20.88 -3.29
N LEU A 33 -17.14 19.70 -3.56
CA LEU A 33 -17.86 18.43 -3.47
C LEU A 33 -17.59 17.74 -2.13
N SER A 34 -18.60 17.05 -1.57
CA SER A 34 -18.45 16.28 -0.34
C SER A 34 -17.72 14.96 -0.60
N VAL A 35 -16.86 14.57 0.35
CA VAL A 35 -16.22 13.25 0.40
C VAL A 35 -16.72 12.43 1.58
N THR A 36 -17.85 12.83 2.18
CA THR A 36 -18.43 12.16 3.35
C THR A 36 -18.75 10.71 3.03
N ALA A 37 -18.11 9.78 3.74
CA ALA A 37 -18.31 8.35 3.59
C ALA A 37 -19.15 7.74 4.73
N SER A 38 -19.37 8.49 5.83
CA SER A 38 -20.16 8.04 6.98
C SER A 38 -20.80 9.23 7.68
N GLN A 39 -21.71 8.96 8.63
CA GLN A 39 -22.32 10.00 9.45
C GLN A 39 -21.69 10.03 10.85
N ALA A 40 -20.39 9.97 10.92
CA ALA A 40 -19.64 10.04 12.17
C ALA A 40 -19.89 11.39 12.87
N GLN A 41 -20.12 11.35 14.18
CA GLN A 41 -20.38 12.55 14.99
C GLN A 41 -19.18 12.90 15.88
N SER A 42 -18.20 11.99 16.03
CA SER A 42 -17.02 12.19 16.84
C SER A 42 -15.83 11.45 16.26
N MET A 43 -14.63 11.75 16.73
CA MET A 43 -13.42 11.02 16.38
C MET A 43 -13.48 9.55 16.82
N ALA A 44 -14.18 9.24 17.91
CA ALA A 44 -14.35 7.87 18.38
C ALA A 44 -15.08 7.00 17.35
N ASP A 45 -16.01 7.56 16.58
CA ASP A 45 -16.78 6.82 15.58
C ASP A 45 -15.94 6.36 14.40
N ILE A 46 -14.86 7.10 14.08
CA ILE A 46 -13.97 6.78 12.96
C ILE A 46 -12.63 6.17 13.42
N ALA A 47 -12.38 6.10 14.72
CA ALA A 47 -11.12 5.56 15.25
C ALA A 47 -10.77 4.16 14.73
N PRO A 48 -11.73 3.19 14.62
CA PRO A 48 -11.40 1.86 14.08
C PRO A 48 -10.86 1.92 12.65
N VAL A 49 -11.45 2.79 11.80
CA VAL A 49 -10.98 2.98 10.41
C VAL A 49 -9.59 3.60 10.39
N MET A 50 -9.34 4.60 11.26
CA MET A 50 -8.04 5.24 11.36
C MET A 50 -6.95 4.25 11.79
N TRP A 51 -7.25 3.40 12.78
CA TRP A 51 -6.33 2.34 13.20
C TRP A 51 -6.07 1.32 12.10
N LEU A 52 -7.09 0.95 11.34
CA LEU A 52 -6.94 0.05 10.19
C LEU A 52 -6.02 0.66 9.13
N MET A 53 -6.21 1.93 8.80
CA MET A 53 -5.38 2.65 7.83
C MET A 53 -3.93 2.73 8.31
N LEU A 54 -3.71 3.05 9.58
CA LEU A 54 -2.38 3.09 10.19
C LEU A 54 -1.73 1.71 10.16
N GLY A 55 -2.47 0.66 10.52
CA GLY A 55 -2.01 -0.73 10.50
C GLY A 55 -1.66 -1.24 9.11
N PHE A 56 -2.20 -0.64 8.05
CA PHE A 56 -1.85 -0.96 6.68
C PHE A 56 -0.65 -0.16 6.18
N PHE A 57 -0.47 1.07 6.64
CA PHE A 57 0.58 1.98 6.16
C PHE A 57 1.91 1.79 6.89
N VAL A 58 1.89 1.51 8.20
CA VAL A 58 3.09 1.40 9.03
C VAL A 58 3.98 0.20 8.69
N PRO A 59 3.47 -1.03 8.46
CA PRO A 59 4.34 -2.18 8.22
C PRO A 59 5.30 -2.02 7.02
N PRO A 60 4.92 -1.44 5.87
CA PRO A 60 5.87 -1.14 4.80
C PRO A 60 6.98 -0.18 5.22
N ILE A 61 6.67 0.81 6.05
CA ILE A 61 7.69 1.73 6.60
C ILE A 61 8.69 0.95 7.46
N VAL A 62 8.20 0.09 8.33
CA VAL A 62 9.04 -0.80 9.15
C VAL A 62 9.88 -1.74 8.27
N ALA A 63 9.30 -2.26 7.18
CA ALA A 63 10.02 -3.09 6.22
C ALA A 63 11.17 -2.33 5.54
N ILE A 64 10.99 -1.06 5.20
CA ILE A 64 12.06 -0.22 4.65
C ILE A 64 13.20 -0.09 5.66
N ILE A 65 12.86 0.25 6.90
CA ILE A 65 13.84 0.41 7.96
C ILE A 65 14.59 -0.90 8.21
N ALA A 66 13.85 -2.00 8.39
CA ALA A 66 14.44 -3.31 8.64
C ALA A 66 15.33 -3.77 7.48
N THR A 67 14.90 -3.56 6.22
CA THR A 67 15.70 -3.88 5.03
C THR A 67 16.98 -3.06 4.98
N SER A 68 16.96 -1.83 5.48
CA SER A 68 18.13 -0.95 5.52
C SER A 68 19.19 -1.43 6.53
N PHE A 69 18.77 -2.06 7.62
CA PHE A 69 19.65 -2.45 8.72
C PHE A 69 19.91 -3.97 8.81
N THR A 70 19.10 -4.79 8.16
CA THR A 70 19.17 -6.26 8.29
C THR A 70 19.32 -6.91 6.91
N ASN A 71 20.20 -7.91 6.83
CA ASN A 71 20.42 -8.67 5.59
C ASN A 71 20.47 -10.18 5.87
N SER A 72 19.91 -10.64 6.99
CA SER A 72 19.90 -12.06 7.36
C SER A 72 18.99 -12.87 6.44
N GLN A 73 19.33 -14.16 6.26
CA GLN A 73 18.52 -15.06 5.44
C GLN A 73 17.11 -15.26 6.01
N SER A 74 16.99 -15.28 7.35
CA SER A 74 15.68 -15.38 8.01
C SER A 74 14.80 -14.17 7.71
N TYR A 75 15.36 -12.97 7.74
CA TYR A 75 14.64 -11.75 7.40
C TYR A 75 14.22 -11.73 5.93
N ARG A 76 15.08 -12.16 5.01
CA ARG A 76 14.75 -12.22 3.58
C ARG A 76 13.56 -13.15 3.31
N LYS A 77 13.49 -14.30 4.00
CA LYS A 77 12.35 -15.22 3.92
C LYS A 77 11.08 -14.59 4.43
N PHE A 78 11.14 -13.97 5.61
CA PHE A 78 10.01 -13.24 6.18
C PHE A 78 9.54 -12.13 5.26
N HIS A 79 10.47 -11.32 4.75
CA HIS A 79 10.18 -10.21 3.86
C HIS A 79 9.50 -10.67 2.57
N PHE A 80 9.94 -11.77 1.97
CA PHE A 80 9.31 -12.32 0.78
C PHE A 80 7.84 -12.70 1.05
N GLY A 81 7.56 -13.40 2.15
CA GLY A 81 6.19 -13.71 2.56
C GLY A 81 5.36 -12.44 2.81
N PHE A 82 5.96 -11.42 3.40
CA PHE A 82 5.33 -10.13 3.65
C PHE A 82 4.96 -9.41 2.35
N THR A 83 5.82 -9.42 1.32
CA THR A 83 5.50 -8.82 0.02
C THR A 83 4.35 -9.54 -0.67
N ILE A 84 4.28 -10.87 -0.56
CA ILE A 84 3.15 -11.66 -1.09
C ILE A 84 1.85 -11.29 -0.38
N LEU A 85 1.87 -11.17 0.94
CA LEU A 85 0.70 -10.76 1.72
C LEU A 85 0.18 -9.40 1.24
N TYR A 86 1.07 -8.42 1.07
CA TYR A 86 0.67 -7.09 0.60
C TYR A 86 0.14 -7.10 -0.83
N THR A 87 0.67 -7.96 -1.70
CA THR A 87 0.12 -8.13 -3.06
C THR A 87 -1.30 -8.67 -3.01
N VAL A 88 -1.58 -9.65 -2.15
CA VAL A 88 -2.94 -10.19 -1.98
C VAL A 88 -3.88 -9.13 -1.42
N LEU A 89 -3.46 -8.39 -0.39
CA LEU A 89 -4.26 -7.30 0.19
C LEU A 89 -4.55 -6.19 -0.82
N ASN A 90 -3.55 -5.85 -1.63
CA ASN A 90 -3.67 -4.84 -2.67
C ASN A 90 -4.64 -5.27 -3.77
N PHE A 91 -4.58 -6.53 -4.18
CA PHE A 91 -5.54 -7.11 -5.12
C PHE A 91 -6.96 -7.10 -4.56
N ALA A 92 -7.14 -7.47 -3.29
CA ALA A 92 -8.44 -7.43 -2.62
C ALA A 92 -8.99 -5.99 -2.56
N HIS A 93 -8.13 -5.00 -2.30
CA HIS A 93 -8.51 -3.59 -2.30
C HIS A 93 -8.94 -3.13 -3.69
N LEU A 94 -8.22 -3.51 -4.74
CA LEU A 94 -8.60 -3.21 -6.12
C LEU A 94 -9.99 -3.77 -6.45
N ILE A 95 -10.27 -5.01 -6.06
CA ILE A 95 -11.59 -5.62 -6.25
C ILE A 95 -12.67 -4.84 -5.47
N ALA A 96 -12.38 -4.45 -4.23
CA ALA A 96 -13.32 -3.65 -3.42
C ALA A 96 -13.62 -2.30 -4.09
N ASP A 97 -12.62 -1.62 -4.63
CA ASP A 97 -12.80 -0.35 -5.33
C ASP A 97 -13.65 -0.50 -6.61
N LEU A 98 -13.52 -1.63 -7.31
CA LEU A 98 -14.35 -1.95 -8.49
C LEU A 98 -15.82 -2.20 -8.12
N MET A 99 -16.10 -2.57 -6.88
CA MET A 99 -17.47 -2.81 -6.39
C MET A 99 -18.17 -1.56 -5.89
N VAL A 100 -17.45 -0.44 -5.74
CA VAL A 100 -18.03 0.86 -5.33
C VAL A 100 -18.71 1.51 -6.52
N GLN A 101 -19.92 2.06 -6.29
CA GLN A 101 -20.67 2.76 -7.33
C GLN A 101 -20.83 4.24 -6.96
N PRO A 102 -20.59 5.18 -7.89
CA PRO A 102 -20.02 4.96 -9.23
C PRO A 102 -18.54 4.57 -9.18
N ILE A 103 -18.07 3.82 -10.18
CA ILE A 103 -16.64 3.43 -10.27
C ILE A 103 -15.82 4.68 -10.59
N ILE A 104 -14.79 4.90 -9.79
CA ILE A 104 -13.86 6.02 -9.96
C ILE A 104 -12.62 5.52 -10.70
N TRP A 105 -12.61 5.65 -12.02
CA TRP A 105 -11.64 5.02 -12.91
C TRP A 105 -10.19 5.46 -12.67
N TYR A 106 -9.94 6.72 -12.30
CA TYR A 106 -8.59 7.16 -11.98
C TYR A 106 -8.04 6.52 -10.68
N GLN A 107 -8.91 6.20 -9.72
CA GLN A 107 -8.53 5.43 -8.53
C GLN A 107 -8.22 3.98 -8.91
N ILE A 108 -9.01 3.38 -9.79
CA ILE A 108 -8.76 2.03 -10.30
C ILE A 108 -7.42 1.97 -11.04
N ALA A 109 -7.12 2.95 -11.88
CA ALA A 109 -5.84 3.03 -12.58
C ALA A 109 -4.65 3.10 -11.60
N LEU A 110 -4.78 3.91 -10.55
CA LEU A 110 -3.75 4.02 -9.52
C LEU A 110 -3.58 2.70 -8.75
N MET A 111 -4.68 2.04 -8.37
CA MET A 111 -4.63 0.75 -7.67
C MET A 111 -4.04 -0.35 -8.54
N ALA A 112 -4.34 -0.35 -9.85
CA ALA A 112 -3.72 -1.28 -10.79
C ALA A 112 -2.20 -1.07 -10.87
N MET A 113 -1.75 0.19 -10.88
CA MET A 113 -0.32 0.52 -10.82
C MET A 113 0.32 0.04 -9.51
N LEU A 114 -0.34 0.23 -8.37
CA LEU A 114 0.13 -0.27 -7.08
C LEU A 114 0.22 -1.80 -7.05
N LEU A 115 -0.72 -2.49 -7.69
CA LEU A 115 -0.67 -3.95 -7.84
C LEU A 115 0.56 -4.36 -8.67
N ALA A 116 0.86 -3.67 -9.76
CA ALA A 116 2.05 -3.92 -10.57
C ALA A 116 3.34 -3.71 -9.75
N ILE A 117 3.40 -2.66 -8.93
CA ILE A 117 4.52 -2.42 -8.02
C ILE A 117 4.65 -3.57 -7.00
N GLY A 118 3.54 -4.07 -6.46
CA GLY A 118 3.52 -5.22 -5.57
C GLY A 118 4.08 -6.49 -6.21
N LEU A 119 3.73 -6.74 -7.48
CA LEU A 119 4.28 -7.87 -8.24
C LEU A 119 5.80 -7.72 -8.47
N LEU A 120 6.26 -6.50 -8.77
CA LEU A 120 7.70 -6.21 -8.86
C LEU A 120 8.40 -6.41 -7.53
N LEU A 121 7.77 -6.01 -6.42
CA LEU A 121 8.29 -6.27 -5.07
C LEU A 121 8.45 -7.76 -4.81
N ASN A 122 7.47 -8.58 -5.17
CA ASN A 122 7.54 -10.04 -5.03
C ASN A 122 8.73 -10.60 -5.81
N TRP A 123 8.88 -10.18 -7.05
CA TRP A 123 9.97 -10.65 -7.91
C TRP A 123 11.33 -10.24 -7.38
N VAL A 124 11.52 -8.98 -7.04
CA VAL A 124 12.82 -8.46 -6.53
C VAL A 124 13.13 -9.04 -5.15
N SER A 125 12.12 -9.22 -4.28
CA SER A 125 12.29 -9.85 -2.99
C SER A 125 12.70 -11.32 -3.12
N PHE A 126 12.16 -12.01 -4.12
CA PHE A 126 12.57 -13.38 -4.44
C PHE A 126 14.03 -13.45 -4.94
N GLN A 127 14.44 -12.50 -5.78
CA GLN A 127 15.85 -12.39 -6.20
C GLN A 127 16.76 -12.15 -4.98
N TRP A 128 16.33 -11.27 -4.08
CA TRP A 128 17.09 -11.00 -2.86
C TRP A 128 17.17 -12.21 -1.94
N LEU A 129 16.11 -13.00 -1.86
CA LEU A 129 16.09 -14.24 -1.09
C LEU A 129 17.13 -15.25 -1.58
N LYS A 130 17.36 -15.32 -2.90
CA LYS A 130 18.32 -16.24 -3.52
C LYS A 130 19.75 -15.70 -3.57
N ALA A 131 19.93 -14.43 -3.34
CA ALA A 131 21.25 -13.78 -3.42
C ALA A 131 22.21 -14.19 -2.28
#